data_2b6bbdac0eb022b29a629fa137b61fc3
#
_entry.id   2b6bbdac0eb022b29a629fa137b61fc3
#
_cell.length_a   1.000
_cell.length_b   1.000
_cell.length_c   1.000
_cell.angle_alpha   90.00
_cell.angle_beta   90.00
_cell.angle_gamma   90.00
#
_symmetry.space_group_name_H-M   'P 1'
#
loop_
_entity.id
_entity.type
_entity.pdbx_description
1 polymer ?
#
loop_
_entity_poly.entity_id
_entity_poly.type
_entity_poly.pdbx_seq_one_letter_code
_entity_poly.pdbx_strand_id
1 'polypeptide(L)'
;MNSTNHIPKAEIHVHLEATISPELCRKFAKRNKVTLSEDIFGSRYAYAWDDFYDFIKKYDIVTSVIHTPEDYKELTYSYLKECAANNVIYVEAMISSTHAKQKGMSYHSFLEGVI
;
A
#
# COMPACT_ATOMS: atom_id res chain seq x y z
N MET A 1 -7.58 -17.84 16.94
CA MET A 1 -7.10 -16.68 17.69
C MET A 1 -5.58 -16.65 17.67
N ASN A 2 -5.01 -15.51 17.36
CA ASN A 2 -3.54 -15.36 17.31
C ASN A 2 -3.02 -14.94 18.69
N SER A 3 -2.32 -15.84 19.38
CA SER A 3 -1.76 -15.58 20.72
C SER A 3 -0.65 -14.53 20.71
N THR A 4 -0.14 -14.12 19.54
CA THR A 4 0.93 -13.13 19.41
C THR A 4 0.40 -11.69 19.27
N ASN A 5 -0.92 -11.48 19.17
CA ASN A 5 -1.49 -10.14 18.96
C ASN A 5 -1.13 -9.17 20.08
N HIS A 6 -0.99 -9.64 21.31
CA HIS A 6 -0.65 -8.80 22.47
C HIS A 6 0.85 -8.51 22.60
N ILE A 7 1.69 -9.17 21.83
CA ILE A 7 3.14 -8.98 21.88
C ILE A 7 3.49 -7.70 21.14
N PRO A 8 4.19 -6.72 21.77
CA PRO A 8 4.67 -5.54 21.06
C PRO A 8 5.62 -5.93 19.92
N LYS A 9 5.42 -5.30 18.78
CA LYS A 9 6.17 -5.60 17.55
C LYS A 9 6.69 -4.33 16.93
N ALA A 10 7.72 -4.47 16.09
CA ALA A 10 8.21 -3.41 15.22
C ALA A 10 8.25 -3.93 13.79
N GLU A 11 7.93 -3.07 12.84
CA GLU A 11 8.12 -3.34 11.43
C GLU A 11 9.18 -2.41 10.86
N ILE A 12 10.18 -2.99 10.22
CA ILE A 12 11.26 -2.25 9.57
C ILE A 12 11.30 -2.61 8.09
N HIS A 13 11.87 -1.73 7.27
CA HIS A 13 11.99 -1.95 5.83
C HIS A 13 10.62 -2.17 5.16
N VAL A 14 9.65 -1.32 5.50
CA VAL A 14 8.31 -1.40 4.93
C VAL A 14 8.19 -0.40 3.80
N HIS A 15 7.84 -0.88 2.60
CA HIS A 15 7.46 -0.02 1.49
C HIS A 15 5.98 0.34 1.67
N LEU A 16 5.68 1.60 1.93
CA LEU A 16 4.32 2.03 2.27
C LEU A 16 3.33 1.66 1.16
N GLU A 17 3.70 1.86 -0.09
CA GLU A 17 2.84 1.55 -1.23
C GLU A 17 2.50 0.06 -1.32
N ALA A 18 3.38 -0.80 -0.80
CA ALA A 18 3.17 -2.25 -0.79
C ALA A 18 2.18 -2.70 0.29
N THR A 19 1.84 -1.83 1.23
CA THR A 19 0.89 -2.16 2.31
C THR A 19 -0.57 -2.06 1.87
N ILE A 20 -0.82 -1.58 0.66
CA ILE A 20 -2.18 -1.41 0.16
C ILE A 20 -2.90 -2.77 0.07
N SER A 21 -4.05 -2.86 0.73
CA SER A 21 -4.86 -4.07 0.67
C SER A 21 -5.50 -4.22 -0.72
N PRO A 22 -5.87 -5.46 -1.13
CA PRO A 22 -6.61 -5.64 -2.38
C PRO A 22 -7.90 -4.81 -2.44
N GLU A 23 -8.62 -4.71 -1.34
CA GLU A 23 -9.84 -3.90 -1.26
C GLU A 23 -9.56 -2.42 -1.51
N LEU A 24 -8.54 -1.88 -0.86
CA LEU A 24 -8.16 -0.47 -1.03
C LEU A 24 -7.63 -0.22 -2.44
N CYS A 25 -6.88 -1.17 -2.99
CA CYS A 25 -6.39 -1.11 -4.36
C CYS A 25 -7.55 -0.98 -5.36
N ARG A 26 -8.58 -1.82 -5.22
CA ARG A 26 -9.77 -1.75 -6.06
C ARG A 26 -10.52 -0.42 -5.89
N LYS A 27 -10.61 0.06 -4.66
CA LYS A 27 -11.25 1.34 -4.36
C LYS A 27 -10.54 2.50 -5.05
N PHE A 28 -9.21 2.56 -4.94
CA PHE A 28 -8.41 3.59 -5.59
C PHE A 28 -8.47 3.48 -7.12
N ALA A 29 -8.43 2.27 -7.65
CA ALA A 29 -8.55 2.04 -9.09
C ALA A 29 -9.87 2.59 -9.63
N LYS A 30 -10.96 2.33 -8.94
CA LYS A 30 -12.27 2.85 -9.31
C LYS A 30 -12.32 4.38 -9.21
N ARG A 31 -11.81 4.93 -8.11
CA ARG A 31 -11.80 6.38 -7.86
C ARG A 31 -10.95 7.12 -8.90
N ASN A 32 -9.80 6.57 -9.24
CA ASN A 32 -8.85 7.19 -10.15
C ASN A 32 -8.98 6.69 -11.60
N LYS A 33 -10.00 5.90 -11.89
CA LYS A 33 -10.31 5.38 -13.23
C LYS A 33 -9.15 4.58 -13.84
N VAL A 34 -8.50 3.75 -13.03
CA VAL A 34 -7.46 2.83 -13.46
C VAL A 34 -8.08 1.45 -13.68
N THR A 35 -7.85 0.88 -14.85
CA THR A 35 -8.29 -0.49 -15.14
C THR A 35 -7.25 -1.47 -14.63
N LEU A 36 -7.66 -2.39 -13.77
CA LEU A 36 -6.80 -3.44 -13.24
C LEU A 36 -7.17 -4.78 -13.87
N SER A 37 -6.15 -5.56 -14.20
CA SER A 37 -6.34 -6.95 -14.60
C SER A 37 -6.64 -7.79 -13.36
N GLU A 38 -7.64 -8.66 -13.44
CA GLU A 38 -8.02 -9.52 -12.31
C GLU A 38 -6.95 -10.56 -11.94
N ASP A 39 -5.98 -10.81 -12.82
CA ASP A 39 -4.89 -11.74 -12.56
C ASP A 39 -3.92 -11.28 -11.48
N ILE A 40 -3.96 -10.00 -11.07
CA ILE A 40 -3.16 -9.52 -9.95
C ILE A 40 -3.71 -9.98 -8.60
N PHE A 41 -4.96 -10.45 -8.57
CA PHE A 41 -5.61 -10.90 -7.34
C PHE A 41 -5.71 -12.42 -7.32
N GLY A 42 -5.27 -13.03 -6.22
CA GLY A 42 -5.48 -14.47 -5.97
C GLY A 42 -6.85 -14.74 -5.37
N SER A 43 -7.42 -13.75 -4.68
CA SER A 43 -8.75 -13.79 -4.10
C SER A 43 -9.22 -12.36 -3.83
N ARG A 44 -10.40 -12.25 -3.22
CA ARG A 44 -10.93 -10.95 -2.78
C ARG A 44 -9.97 -10.22 -1.82
N TYR A 45 -9.22 -10.98 -1.02
CA TYR A 45 -8.38 -10.44 0.06
C TYR A 45 -6.89 -10.66 -0.14
N ALA A 46 -6.47 -11.18 -1.28
CA ALA A 46 -5.06 -11.51 -1.51
C ALA A 46 -4.63 -11.17 -2.92
N TYR A 47 -3.37 -10.79 -3.06
CA TYR A 47 -2.71 -10.66 -4.35
C TYR A 47 -2.12 -12.00 -4.78
N ALA A 48 -1.82 -12.14 -6.06
CA ALA A 48 -1.20 -13.35 -6.61
C ALA A 48 -0.03 -13.00 -7.50
N TRP A 49 1.06 -13.76 -7.39
CA TRP A 49 2.21 -13.67 -8.29
C TRP A 49 2.84 -15.07 -8.41
N ASP A 50 3.49 -15.31 -9.56
CA ASP A 50 4.08 -16.62 -9.86
C ASP A 50 5.57 -16.70 -9.45
N ASP A 51 6.32 -15.61 -9.67
CA ASP A 51 7.75 -15.53 -9.33
C ASP A 51 8.13 -14.10 -8.97
N PHE A 52 9.41 -13.86 -8.70
CA PHE A 52 9.91 -12.55 -8.30
C PHE A 52 9.69 -11.48 -9.37
N TYR A 53 9.90 -11.80 -10.64
CA TYR A 53 9.70 -10.85 -11.74
C TYR A 53 8.23 -10.48 -11.87
N ASP A 54 7.37 -11.47 -11.77
CA ASP A 54 5.92 -11.25 -11.78
C ASP A 54 5.48 -10.40 -10.57
N PHE A 55 6.06 -10.64 -9.41
CA PHE A 55 5.82 -9.83 -8.22
C PHE A 55 6.15 -8.35 -8.46
N ILE A 56 7.33 -8.06 -8.99
CA ILE A 56 7.75 -6.67 -9.26
C ILE A 56 6.83 -6.01 -10.28
N LYS A 57 6.48 -6.72 -11.34
CA LYS A 57 5.56 -6.21 -12.36
C LYS A 57 4.20 -5.88 -11.76
N LYS A 58 3.66 -6.77 -10.95
CA LYS A 58 2.36 -6.56 -10.29
C LYS A 58 2.43 -5.48 -9.23
N TYR A 59 3.56 -5.36 -8.53
CA TYR A 59 3.79 -4.27 -7.59
C TYR A 59 3.66 -2.91 -8.27
N ASP A 60 4.27 -2.74 -9.44
CA ASP A 60 4.16 -1.50 -10.21
C ASP A 60 2.71 -1.24 -10.63
N ILE A 61 1.98 -2.27 -11.03
CA ILE A 61 0.57 -2.15 -11.40
C ILE A 61 -0.26 -1.73 -10.18
N VAL A 62 -0.03 -2.35 -9.04
CA VAL A 62 -0.75 -2.06 -7.79
C VAL A 62 -0.48 -0.62 -7.34
N THR A 63 0.78 -0.17 -7.38
CA THR A 63 1.11 1.20 -6.98
C THR A 63 0.56 2.24 -7.95
N SER A 64 0.25 1.85 -9.18
CA SER A 64 -0.28 2.76 -10.19
C SER A 64 -1.65 3.35 -9.83
N VAL A 65 -2.37 2.75 -8.89
CA VAL A 65 -3.70 3.24 -8.48
C VAL A 65 -3.64 4.41 -7.50
N ILE A 66 -2.48 4.67 -6.91
CA ILE A 66 -2.29 5.74 -5.92
C ILE A 66 -1.95 7.02 -6.69
N HIS A 67 -2.89 7.97 -6.76
CA HIS A 67 -2.75 9.14 -7.62
C HIS A 67 -2.66 10.47 -6.86
N THR A 68 -3.19 10.55 -5.64
CA THR A 68 -3.37 11.84 -4.95
C THR A 68 -2.80 11.80 -3.53
N PRO A 69 -2.54 12.97 -2.92
CA PRO A 69 -2.19 13.05 -1.50
C PRO A 69 -3.25 12.42 -0.59
N GLU A 70 -4.52 12.53 -0.96
CA GLU A 70 -5.61 11.90 -0.22
C GLU A 70 -5.53 10.38 -0.28
N ASP A 71 -5.10 9.82 -1.41
CA ASP A 71 -4.85 8.38 -1.53
C ASP A 71 -3.74 7.95 -0.57
N TYR A 72 -2.65 8.70 -0.51
CA TYR A 72 -1.56 8.44 0.44
C TYR A 72 -2.03 8.54 1.89
N LYS A 73 -2.86 9.51 2.20
CA LYS A 73 -3.44 9.68 3.54
C LYS A 73 -4.26 8.46 3.93
N GLU A 74 -5.14 8.02 3.05
CA GLU A 74 -6.00 6.86 3.29
C GLU A 74 -5.19 5.57 3.41
N LEU A 75 -4.20 5.39 2.54
CA LEU A 75 -3.28 4.26 2.59
C LEU A 75 -2.51 4.22 3.92
N THR A 76 -1.93 5.34 4.31
CA THR A 76 -1.16 5.45 5.55
C THR A 76 -2.04 5.17 6.77
N TYR A 77 -3.22 5.76 6.81
CA TYR A 77 -4.17 5.54 7.90
C TYR A 77 -4.57 4.07 7.99
N SER A 78 -4.89 3.46 6.87
CA SER A 78 -5.28 2.04 6.81
C SER A 78 -4.18 1.13 7.33
N TYR A 79 -2.93 1.37 6.91
CA TYR A 79 -1.78 0.60 7.37
C TYR A 79 -1.53 0.77 8.87
N LEU A 80 -1.53 2.01 9.36
CA LEU A 80 -1.28 2.27 10.78
C LEU A 80 -2.40 1.73 11.66
N LYS A 81 -3.64 1.75 11.19
CA LYS A 81 -4.76 1.14 11.89
C LYS A 81 -4.57 -0.37 12.05
N GLU A 82 -4.11 -1.03 11.00
CA GLU A 82 -3.80 -2.45 11.05
C GLU A 82 -2.62 -2.73 11.98
N CYS A 83 -1.58 -1.90 11.95
CA CYS A 83 -0.46 -1.98 12.88
C CYS A 83 -0.94 -1.89 14.34
N ALA A 84 -1.80 -0.94 14.64
CA ALA A 84 -2.35 -0.79 15.99
C ALA A 84 -3.14 -2.02 16.42
N ALA A 85 -3.94 -2.60 15.53
CA ALA A 85 -4.71 -3.80 15.80
C ALA A 85 -3.83 -5.02 16.11
N ASN A 86 -2.59 -5.04 15.60
CA ASN A 86 -1.64 -6.12 15.78
C ASN A 86 -0.53 -5.78 16.79
N ASN A 87 -0.72 -4.71 17.55
CA ASN A 87 0.24 -4.24 18.57
C ASN A 87 1.63 -3.93 18.00
N VAL A 88 1.68 -3.40 16.79
CA VAL A 88 2.91 -2.87 16.20
C VAL A 88 3.12 -1.45 16.73
N ILE A 89 4.16 -1.25 17.52
CA ILE A 89 4.40 0.00 18.24
C ILE A 89 5.48 0.88 17.58
N TYR A 90 6.15 0.37 16.57
CA TYR A 90 7.22 1.10 15.85
C TYR A 90 7.22 0.67 14.40
N VAL A 91 7.33 1.64 13.49
CA VAL A 91 7.37 1.38 12.05
C VAL A 91 8.43 2.26 11.40
N GLU A 92 9.25 1.66 10.55
CA GLU A 92 10.12 2.38 9.62
C GLU A 92 9.61 2.14 8.21
N ALA A 93 8.89 3.12 7.68
CA ALA A 93 8.29 3.03 6.35
C ALA A 93 9.06 3.85 5.34
N MET A 94 9.20 3.30 4.14
CA MET A 94 9.78 3.97 2.99
C MET A 94 8.68 4.32 2.01
N ILE A 95 8.84 5.46 1.34
CA ILE A 95 7.90 5.93 0.33
C ILE A 95 8.62 6.10 -1.00
N SER A 96 7.93 5.83 -2.10
CA SER A 96 8.49 5.91 -3.44
C SER A 96 8.21 7.27 -4.07
N SER A 97 9.17 8.18 -3.99
CA SER A 97 9.06 9.48 -4.66
C SER A 97 8.99 9.33 -6.17
N THR A 98 9.61 8.30 -6.73
CA THR A 98 9.59 8.02 -8.18
C THR A 98 8.17 7.75 -8.67
N HIS A 99 7.42 6.87 -7.98
CA HIS A 99 6.04 6.58 -8.35
C HIS A 99 5.15 7.82 -8.24
N ALA A 100 5.31 8.61 -7.17
CA ALA A 100 4.55 9.85 -6.99
C ALA A 100 4.86 10.85 -8.12
N LYS A 101 6.13 11.00 -8.47
CA LYS A 101 6.56 11.91 -9.54
C LYS A 101 5.99 11.52 -10.89
N GLN A 102 5.94 10.22 -11.20
CA GLN A 102 5.37 9.72 -12.45
C GLN A 102 3.89 10.09 -12.62
N LYS A 103 3.18 10.32 -11.52
CA LYS A 103 1.78 10.74 -11.54
C LYS A 103 1.59 12.25 -11.40
N GLY A 104 2.68 13.01 -11.51
CA GLY A 104 2.61 14.46 -11.44
C GLY A 104 2.52 15.05 -10.04
N MET A 105 2.67 14.24 -9.00
CA MET A 105 2.71 14.74 -7.63
C MET A 105 4.08 15.29 -7.30
N SER A 106 4.11 16.48 -6.67
CA SER A 106 5.34 16.98 -6.09
C SER A 106 5.68 16.23 -4.80
N TYR A 107 6.95 16.26 -4.42
CA TYR A 107 7.38 15.66 -3.16
C TYR A 107 6.56 16.15 -1.96
N HIS A 108 6.32 17.45 -1.89
CA HIS A 108 5.53 18.03 -0.80
C HIS A 108 4.09 17.51 -0.81
N SER A 109 3.47 17.42 -1.98
CA SER A 109 2.08 16.98 -2.10
C SER A 109 1.86 15.57 -1.54
N PHE A 110 2.68 14.60 -1.97
CA PHE A 110 2.45 13.24 -1.49
C PHE A 110 2.87 13.07 -0.03
N LEU A 111 3.90 13.80 0.40
CA LEU A 111 4.35 13.74 1.80
C LEU A 111 3.27 14.30 2.74
N GLU A 112 2.55 15.33 2.35
CA GLU A 112 1.41 15.85 3.11
C GLU A 112 0.35 14.75 3.37
N GLY A 113 0.12 13.90 2.37
CA GLY A 113 -0.80 12.78 2.54
C GLY A 113 -0.33 11.78 3.57
N VAL A 114 0.97 11.50 3.61
CA VAL A 114 1.57 10.52 4.53
C VAL A 114 1.57 11.04 5.97
N ILE A 115 1.82 12.30 6.16
CA ILE A 115 1.90 12.92 7.48
C ILE A 115 0.50 13.23 8.02
#